data_0a3d3ee31ba05c62e26795374b4eb0ea
#
_entry.id   0a3d3ee31ba05c62e26795374b4eb0ea
#
_cell.length_a   1.000
_cell.length_b   1.000
_cell.length_c   1.000
_cell.angle_alpha   90.00
_cell.angle_beta   90.00
_cell.angle_gamma   90.00
#
_symmetry.space_group_name_H-M   'P 1'
#
loop_
_entity.id
_entity.type
_entity.pdbx_description
1 polymer ?
#
loop_
_entity_poly.entity_id
_entity_poly.type
_entity_poly.pdbx_seq_one_letter_code
_entity_poly.pdbx_strand_id
1 'polypeptide(L)'
;MFYAEFAGERLLLTLWVGSLWAIGYLAVPLAFATLDTQVAAEYAATLFYAVNIIGLVSGAMLLLGKLFMERLQITRSWRFWLLLLMLALTLVFSVYIQPEIAAVKATADWRADAALSGRFDDLHQLSENLYLLLSVLGLILVLTADKKAAANWSHGEK
;
A
#
# COMPACT_ATOMS: atom_id res chain seq x y z
N MET A 1 -2.82 -23.17 -17.26
CA MET A 1 -2.86 -22.87 -15.82
C MET A 1 -1.86 -21.80 -15.44
N PHE A 2 -0.57 -21.90 -15.78
CA PHE A 2 0.49 -20.91 -15.48
C PHE A 2 0.23 -19.47 -15.96
N TYR A 3 -0.43 -19.26 -17.10
CA TYR A 3 -0.71 -17.92 -17.64
C TYR A 3 -1.73 -17.14 -16.79
N ALA A 4 -2.75 -17.82 -16.28
CA ALA A 4 -3.79 -17.19 -15.47
C ALA A 4 -3.26 -16.76 -14.09
N GLU A 5 -2.36 -17.55 -13.51
CA GLU A 5 -1.71 -17.27 -12.22
C GLU A 5 -0.78 -16.07 -12.32
N PHE A 6 0.03 -16.01 -13.35
CA PHE A 6 0.93 -14.88 -13.63
C PHE A 6 0.15 -13.58 -13.94
N ALA A 7 -0.94 -13.67 -14.68
CA ALA A 7 -1.81 -12.53 -14.96
C ALA A 7 -2.50 -12.02 -13.69
N GLY A 8 -2.95 -12.92 -12.81
CA GLY A 8 -3.56 -12.58 -11.52
C GLY A 8 -2.59 -11.86 -10.58
N GLU A 9 -1.35 -12.36 -10.43
CA GLU A 9 -0.32 -11.70 -9.61
C GLU A 9 -0.04 -10.28 -10.12
N ARG A 10 0.14 -10.13 -11.43
CA ARG A 10 0.38 -8.81 -12.05
C ARG A 10 -0.78 -7.86 -11.86
N LEU A 11 -2.00 -8.34 -12.06
CA LEU A 11 -3.21 -7.53 -11.89
C LEU A 11 -3.32 -6.99 -10.46
N LEU A 12 -3.17 -7.87 -9.45
CA LEU A 12 -3.25 -7.49 -8.04
C LEU A 12 -2.11 -6.53 -7.63
N LEU A 13 -0.89 -6.76 -8.09
CA LEU A 13 0.23 -5.84 -7.85
C LEU A 13 0.00 -4.49 -8.52
N THR A 14 -0.48 -4.48 -9.76
CA THR A 14 -0.76 -3.23 -10.49
C THR A 14 -1.89 -2.46 -9.81
N LEU A 15 -2.94 -3.15 -9.35
CA LEU A 15 -4.05 -2.52 -8.64
C LEU A 15 -3.55 -1.90 -7.32
N TRP A 16 -2.81 -2.64 -6.52
CA TRP A 16 -2.30 -2.15 -5.23
C TRP A 16 -1.30 -1.02 -5.41
N VAL A 17 -0.21 -1.27 -6.13
CA VAL A 17 0.87 -0.28 -6.31
C VAL A 17 0.40 0.91 -7.13
N GLY A 18 -0.41 0.68 -8.17
CA GLY A 18 -1.00 1.75 -8.99
C GLY A 18 -1.92 2.66 -8.16
N SER A 19 -2.74 2.10 -7.27
CA SER A 19 -3.59 2.92 -6.38
C SER A 19 -2.75 3.73 -5.37
N LEU A 20 -1.69 3.15 -4.79
CA LEU A 20 -0.76 3.91 -3.94
C LEU A 20 -0.20 5.13 -4.68
N TRP A 21 0.31 4.94 -5.89
CA TRP A 21 0.91 6.03 -6.65
C TRP A 21 -0.12 7.05 -7.14
N ALA A 22 -1.24 6.59 -7.69
CA ALA A 22 -2.27 7.48 -8.24
C ALA A 22 -2.91 8.33 -7.13
N ILE A 23 -3.15 7.76 -5.96
CA ILE A 23 -3.81 8.48 -4.87
C ILE A 23 -2.83 9.35 -4.11
N GLY A 24 -1.70 8.81 -3.67
CA GLY A 24 -0.76 9.55 -2.84
C GLY A 24 -0.04 10.69 -3.56
N TYR A 25 0.32 10.49 -4.82
CA TYR A 25 1.17 11.45 -5.53
C TYR A 25 0.44 12.25 -6.63
N LEU A 26 -0.81 11.91 -6.93
CA LEU A 26 -1.61 12.65 -7.91
C LEU A 26 -2.91 13.18 -7.29
N ALA A 27 -3.80 12.29 -6.82
CA ALA A 27 -5.15 12.69 -6.42
C ALA A 27 -5.14 13.57 -5.16
N VAL A 28 -4.36 13.20 -4.13
CA VAL A 28 -4.29 13.97 -2.87
C VAL A 28 -3.62 15.34 -3.07
N PRO A 29 -2.45 15.47 -3.71
CA PRO A 29 -1.89 16.79 -4.02
C PRO A 29 -2.84 17.68 -4.85
N LEU A 30 -3.54 17.09 -5.82
CA LEU A 30 -4.52 17.83 -6.64
C LEU A 30 -5.72 18.31 -5.79
N ALA A 31 -6.21 17.48 -4.86
CA ALA A 31 -7.28 17.88 -3.94
C ALA A 31 -6.87 19.09 -3.09
N PHE A 32 -5.67 19.08 -2.52
CA PHE A 32 -5.15 20.22 -1.74
C PHE A 32 -4.86 21.47 -2.59
N ALA A 33 -4.60 21.31 -3.89
CA ALA A 33 -4.42 22.44 -4.81
C ALA A 33 -5.74 23.09 -5.27
N THR A 34 -6.87 22.35 -5.19
CA THR A 34 -8.13 22.78 -5.80
C THR A 34 -9.30 22.97 -4.82
N LEU A 35 -9.21 22.36 -3.62
CA LEU A 35 -10.26 22.41 -2.60
C LEU A 35 -9.78 23.15 -1.34
N ASP A 36 -10.73 23.61 -0.53
CA ASP A 36 -10.41 24.09 0.82
C ASP A 36 -9.67 23.02 1.62
N THR A 37 -8.67 23.44 2.40
CA THR A 37 -7.77 22.53 3.15
C THR A 37 -8.52 21.49 3.98
N GLN A 38 -9.62 21.88 4.63
CA GLN A 38 -10.41 20.94 5.44
C GLN A 38 -11.11 19.90 4.58
N VAL A 39 -11.76 20.33 3.50
CA VAL A 39 -12.42 19.42 2.53
C VAL A 39 -11.41 18.49 1.89
N ALA A 40 -10.25 19.02 1.47
CA ALA A 40 -9.18 18.23 0.90
C ALA A 40 -8.67 17.16 1.89
N ALA A 41 -8.51 17.50 3.18
CA ALA A 41 -8.06 16.57 4.21
C ALA A 41 -9.09 15.44 4.50
N GLU A 42 -10.38 15.73 4.46
CA GLU A 42 -11.44 14.72 4.61
C GLU A 42 -11.49 13.78 3.39
N TYR A 43 -11.38 14.37 2.20
CA TYR A 43 -11.32 13.62 0.95
C TYR A 43 -10.08 12.72 0.89
N ALA A 44 -8.91 13.24 1.26
CA ALA A 44 -7.66 12.48 1.34
C ALA A 44 -7.79 11.30 2.33
N ALA A 45 -8.39 11.50 3.50
CA ALA A 45 -8.61 10.43 4.47
C ALA A 45 -9.46 9.29 3.89
N THR A 46 -10.52 9.63 3.14
CA THR A 46 -11.37 8.66 2.45
C THR A 46 -10.61 7.88 1.37
N LEU A 47 -9.79 8.58 0.59
CA LEU A 47 -8.95 7.95 -0.44
C LEU A 47 -7.91 7.00 0.16
N PHE A 48 -7.24 7.41 1.24
CA PHE A 48 -6.27 6.55 1.92
C PHE A 48 -6.93 5.33 2.56
N TYR A 49 -8.16 5.47 3.10
CA TYR A 49 -8.92 4.32 3.56
C TYR A 49 -9.20 3.32 2.42
N ALA A 50 -9.64 3.80 1.26
CA ALA A 50 -9.87 2.95 0.09
C ALA A 50 -8.59 2.24 -0.38
N VAL A 51 -7.45 2.94 -0.45
CA VAL A 51 -6.14 2.35 -0.80
C VAL A 51 -5.74 1.27 0.19
N ASN A 52 -5.97 1.48 1.49
CA ASN A 52 -5.67 0.48 2.50
C ASN A 52 -6.49 -0.80 2.33
N ILE A 53 -7.79 -0.68 2.02
CA ILE A 53 -8.63 -1.85 1.73
C ILE A 53 -8.12 -2.58 0.48
N ILE A 54 -7.82 -1.85 -0.59
CA ILE A 54 -7.23 -2.44 -1.80
C ILE A 54 -5.92 -3.16 -1.47
N GLY A 55 -5.06 -2.54 -0.66
CA GLY A 55 -3.79 -3.12 -0.24
C GLY A 55 -3.94 -4.38 0.60
N LEU A 56 -4.83 -4.37 1.59
CA LEU A 56 -5.10 -5.53 2.44
C LEU A 56 -5.67 -6.71 1.63
N VAL A 57 -6.64 -6.44 0.77
CA VAL A 57 -7.25 -7.49 -0.08
C VAL A 57 -6.24 -8.03 -1.07
N SER A 58 -5.58 -7.16 -1.84
CA SER A 58 -4.59 -7.57 -2.84
C SER A 58 -3.39 -8.28 -2.20
N GLY A 59 -2.87 -7.75 -1.10
CA GLY A 59 -1.75 -8.35 -0.37
C GLY A 59 -2.09 -9.71 0.22
N ALA A 60 -3.27 -9.87 0.82
CA ALA A 60 -3.73 -11.15 1.34
C ALA A 60 -3.89 -12.17 0.21
N MET A 61 -4.52 -11.81 -0.91
CA MET A 61 -4.68 -12.69 -2.07
C MET A 61 -3.33 -13.11 -2.66
N LEU A 62 -2.37 -12.17 -2.77
CA LEU A 62 -1.02 -12.46 -3.26
C LEU A 62 -0.25 -13.41 -2.34
N LEU A 63 -0.32 -13.21 -1.02
CA LEU A 63 0.30 -14.12 -0.06
C LEU A 63 -0.35 -15.50 -0.06
N LEU A 64 -1.67 -15.57 -0.07
CA LEU A 64 -2.40 -16.83 -0.14
C LEU A 64 -2.06 -17.58 -1.44
N GLY A 65 -2.04 -16.89 -2.58
CA GLY A 65 -1.64 -17.48 -3.85
C GLY A 65 -0.25 -18.11 -3.78
N LYS A 66 0.73 -17.39 -3.22
CA LYS A 66 2.09 -17.92 -3.03
C LYS A 66 2.13 -19.10 -2.06
N LEU A 67 1.40 -19.06 -0.95
CA LEU A 67 1.31 -20.17 0.02
C LEU A 67 0.78 -21.45 -0.60
N PHE A 68 -0.25 -21.35 -1.44
CA PHE A 68 -0.84 -22.53 -2.10
C PHE A 68 0.04 -23.11 -3.21
N MET A 69 0.80 -22.26 -3.90
CA MET A 69 1.59 -22.66 -5.07
C MET A 69 3.02 -23.11 -4.74
N GLU A 70 3.70 -22.46 -3.82
CA GLU A 70 5.13 -22.67 -3.55
C GLU A 70 5.41 -23.49 -2.28
N ARG A 71 4.38 -23.94 -1.57
CA ARG A 71 4.32 -24.72 -0.30
C ARG A 71 5.59 -24.79 0.56
N LEU A 72 6.69 -25.36 0.07
CA LEU A 72 7.92 -25.64 0.86
C LEU A 72 9.11 -24.71 0.54
N GLN A 73 9.04 -23.90 -0.51
CA GLN A 73 10.15 -23.00 -0.92
C GLN A 73 9.83 -21.51 -0.76
N ILE A 74 8.66 -21.19 -0.25
CA ILE A 74 8.14 -19.84 -0.14
C ILE A 74 9.03 -18.91 0.68
N THR A 75 9.58 -19.40 1.79
CA THR A 75 10.46 -18.62 2.69
C THR A 75 11.82 -18.31 2.08
N ARG A 76 12.19 -18.97 0.98
CA ARG A 76 13.43 -18.71 0.25
C ARG A 76 13.31 -17.57 -0.76
N SER A 77 12.06 -17.11 -1.02
CA SER A 77 11.79 -16.01 -1.95
C SER A 77 11.82 -14.68 -1.20
N TRP A 78 12.74 -13.78 -1.56
CA TRP A 78 12.78 -12.42 -1.03
C TRP A 78 11.49 -11.62 -1.33
N ARG A 79 10.82 -11.91 -2.44
CA ARG A 79 9.54 -11.30 -2.82
C ARG A 79 8.42 -11.64 -1.83
N PHE A 80 8.43 -12.85 -1.28
CA PHE A 80 7.49 -13.23 -0.23
C PHE A 80 7.66 -12.36 1.01
N TRP A 81 8.89 -12.17 1.47
CA TRP A 81 9.17 -11.33 2.64
C TRP A 81 8.83 -9.86 2.40
N LEU A 82 9.06 -9.39 1.17
CA LEU A 82 8.70 -8.02 0.80
C LEU A 82 7.18 -7.81 0.77
N LEU A 83 6.42 -8.76 0.21
CA LEU A 83 4.95 -8.74 0.25
C LEU A 83 4.42 -8.81 1.69
N LEU A 84 5.01 -9.66 2.51
CA LEU A 84 4.64 -9.79 3.93
C LEU A 84 4.91 -8.49 4.68
N LEU A 85 6.07 -7.86 4.44
CA LEU A 85 6.39 -6.56 5.02
C LEU A 85 5.40 -5.48 4.58
N MET A 86 5.10 -5.39 3.29
CA MET A 86 4.13 -4.43 2.77
C MET A 86 2.73 -4.63 3.39
N LEU A 87 2.28 -5.89 3.50
CA LEU A 87 0.99 -6.19 4.13
C LEU A 87 0.99 -5.83 5.61
N ALA A 88 2.08 -6.12 6.34
CA ALA A 88 2.21 -5.75 7.75
C ALA A 88 2.19 -4.23 7.94
N LEU A 89 2.90 -3.47 7.10
CA LEU A 89 2.87 -2.00 7.13
C LEU A 89 1.47 -1.45 6.83
N THR A 90 0.77 -2.00 5.85
CA THR A 90 -0.61 -1.61 5.53
C THR A 90 -1.55 -1.93 6.69
N LEU A 91 -1.34 -3.05 7.38
CA LEU A 91 -2.11 -3.42 8.56
C LEU A 91 -1.87 -2.45 9.73
N VAL A 92 -0.61 -2.11 10.01
CA VAL A 92 -0.26 -1.09 11.02
C VAL A 92 -0.90 0.25 10.69
N PHE A 93 -0.89 0.65 9.44
CA PHE A 93 -1.54 1.88 8.99
C PHE A 93 -3.05 1.85 9.25
N SER A 94 -3.72 0.75 8.92
CA SER A 94 -5.17 0.61 9.06
C SER A 94 -5.65 0.45 10.50
N VAL A 95 -4.91 -0.30 11.33
CA VAL A 95 -5.35 -0.68 12.69
C VAL A 95 -4.86 0.30 13.76
N TYR A 96 -3.73 0.96 13.50
CA TYR A 96 -3.12 1.84 14.49
C TYR A 96 -3.14 3.31 14.04
N ILE A 97 -2.50 3.65 12.92
CA ILE A 97 -2.28 5.05 12.55
C ILE A 97 -3.59 5.77 12.22
N GLN A 98 -4.42 5.19 11.38
CA GLN A 98 -5.70 5.83 10.99
C GLN A 98 -6.66 6.02 12.16
N PRO A 99 -6.90 5.03 13.03
CA PRO A 99 -7.75 5.21 14.21
C PRO A 99 -7.22 6.26 15.18
N GLU A 100 -5.89 6.31 15.42
CA GLU A 100 -5.28 7.29 16.29
C GLU A 100 -5.43 8.72 15.76
N ILE A 101 -5.20 8.94 14.45
CA ILE A 101 -5.45 10.23 13.81
C ILE A 101 -6.93 10.62 13.91
N ALA A 102 -7.83 9.66 13.70
CA ALA A 102 -9.26 9.90 13.81
C ALA A 102 -9.67 10.26 15.24
N ALA A 103 -9.10 9.57 16.25
CA ALA A 103 -9.34 9.84 17.67
C ALA A 103 -8.89 11.26 18.08
N VAL A 104 -7.71 11.70 17.61
CA VAL A 104 -7.24 13.08 17.85
C VAL A 104 -8.20 14.09 17.22
N LYS A 105 -8.59 13.87 15.96
CA LYS A 105 -9.51 14.78 15.24
C LYS A 105 -10.93 14.82 15.82
N ALA A 106 -11.37 13.79 16.52
CA ALA A 106 -12.68 13.74 17.19
C ALA A 106 -12.73 14.59 18.45
N THR A 107 -11.60 14.99 19.01
CA THR A 107 -11.56 15.87 20.19
C THR A 107 -11.84 17.31 19.78
N ALA A 108 -12.76 17.98 20.49
CA ALA A 108 -13.04 19.39 20.24
C ALA A 108 -11.76 20.23 20.46
N ASP A 109 -11.57 21.22 19.60
CA ASP A 109 -10.45 22.16 19.67
C ASP A 109 -9.03 21.54 19.70
N TRP A 110 -8.87 20.33 19.18
CA TRP A 110 -7.58 19.62 19.17
C TRP A 110 -6.41 20.43 18.59
N ARG A 111 -6.71 21.36 17.67
CA ARG A 111 -5.69 22.26 17.09
C ARG A 111 -5.20 23.34 18.05
N ALA A 112 -6.00 23.71 19.04
CA ALA A 112 -5.64 24.67 20.09
C ALA A 112 -4.89 24.02 21.25
N ASP A 113 -5.00 22.71 21.42
CA ASP A 113 -4.27 21.92 22.41
C ASP A 113 -2.90 21.53 21.85
N ALA A 114 -1.83 22.06 22.44
CA ALA A 114 -0.45 21.81 22.01
C ALA A 114 -0.05 20.32 22.05
N ALA A 115 -0.58 19.55 23.01
CA ALA A 115 -0.28 18.13 23.14
C ALA A 115 -0.97 17.30 22.05
N LEU A 116 -2.25 17.60 21.76
CA LEU A 116 -3.02 16.92 20.72
C LEU A 116 -2.53 17.29 19.33
N SER A 117 -2.22 18.56 19.11
CA SER A 117 -1.63 19.04 17.85
C SER A 117 -0.28 18.39 17.59
N GLY A 118 0.61 18.35 18.57
CA GLY A 118 1.91 17.65 18.45
C GLY A 118 1.74 16.16 18.16
N ARG A 119 0.81 15.46 18.84
CA ARG A 119 0.51 14.05 18.56
C ARG A 119 -0.02 13.84 17.13
N PHE A 120 -0.85 14.74 16.65
CA PHE A 120 -1.34 14.68 15.26
C PHE A 120 -0.18 14.82 14.28
N ASP A 121 0.71 15.78 14.49
CA ASP A 121 1.86 16.02 13.61
C ASP A 121 2.81 14.83 13.57
N ASP A 122 3.10 14.21 14.73
CA ASP A 122 3.92 12.99 14.81
C ASP A 122 3.29 11.82 14.04
N LEU A 123 1.99 11.58 14.24
CA LEU A 123 1.26 10.52 13.54
C LEU A 123 1.18 10.79 12.03
N HIS A 124 0.99 12.04 11.65
CA HIS A 124 0.93 12.45 10.25
C HIS A 124 2.26 12.24 9.56
N GLN A 125 3.37 12.70 10.16
CA GLN A 125 4.71 12.47 9.64
C GLN A 125 5.07 10.98 9.56
N LEU A 126 4.69 10.19 10.58
CA LEU A 126 4.86 8.74 10.55
C LEU A 126 4.09 8.11 9.38
N SER A 127 2.84 8.55 9.16
CA SER A 127 2.01 8.05 8.06
C SER A 127 2.60 8.36 6.70
N GLU A 128 3.14 9.57 6.49
CA GLU A 128 3.81 9.97 5.25
C GLU A 128 5.05 9.11 4.97
N ASN A 129 5.90 8.91 5.98
CA ASN A 129 7.10 8.09 5.86
C ASN A 129 6.77 6.61 5.54
N LEU A 130 5.76 6.05 6.21
CA LEU A 130 5.31 4.68 5.92
C LEU A 130 4.68 4.56 4.53
N TYR A 131 3.94 5.58 4.11
CA TYR A 131 3.36 5.60 2.77
C TYR A 131 4.42 5.67 1.67
N LEU A 132 5.43 6.51 1.87
CA LEU A 132 6.60 6.58 0.98
C LEU A 132 7.32 5.23 0.92
N LEU A 133 7.57 4.61 2.08
CA LEU A 133 8.20 3.30 2.14
C LEU A 133 7.37 2.25 1.38
N LEU A 134 6.06 2.17 1.61
CA LEU A 134 5.16 1.27 0.88
C LEU A 134 5.20 1.50 -0.63
N SER A 135 5.23 2.75 -1.06
CA SER A 135 5.29 3.13 -2.47
C SER A 135 6.58 2.67 -3.15
N VAL A 136 7.72 2.82 -2.45
CA VAL A 136 9.03 2.35 -2.94
C VAL A 136 9.11 0.83 -2.97
N LEU A 137 8.67 0.15 -1.90
CA LEU A 137 8.64 -1.31 -1.84
C LEU A 137 7.74 -1.91 -2.93
N GLY A 138 6.58 -1.29 -3.16
CA GLY A 138 5.67 -1.68 -4.24
C GLY A 138 6.30 -1.53 -5.61
N LEU A 139 6.99 -0.42 -5.87
CA LEU A 139 7.71 -0.20 -7.12
C LEU A 139 8.80 -1.24 -7.34
N ILE A 140 9.56 -1.60 -6.31
CA ILE A 140 10.56 -2.67 -6.38
C ILE A 140 9.92 -4.00 -6.76
N LEU A 141 8.76 -4.34 -6.19
CA LEU A 141 8.03 -5.56 -6.56
C LEU A 141 7.58 -5.58 -8.02
N VAL A 142 7.08 -4.44 -8.54
CA VAL A 142 6.61 -4.32 -9.92
C VAL A 142 7.78 -4.41 -10.89
N LEU A 143 8.88 -3.71 -10.63
CA LEU A 143 10.05 -3.67 -11.52
C LEU A 143 10.87 -4.97 -11.53
N THR A 144 10.81 -5.74 -10.45
CA THR A 144 11.52 -7.03 -10.34
C THR A 144 10.63 -8.22 -10.71
N ALA A 145 9.90 -8.11 -11.82
CA ALA A 145 9.14 -9.23 -12.38
C ALA A 145 10.05 -10.45 -12.58
N ASP A 146 9.55 -11.63 -12.18
CA ASP A 146 10.38 -12.85 -12.12
C ASP A 146 11.14 -13.12 -13.43
N LYS A 147 12.45 -13.14 -13.34
CA LYS A 147 13.35 -13.51 -14.45
C LYS A 147 13.07 -14.93 -14.99
N LYS A 148 12.42 -15.79 -14.19
CA LYS A 148 11.98 -17.12 -14.61
C LYS A 148 10.89 -17.08 -15.69
N ALA A 149 9.99 -16.11 -15.65
CA ALA A 149 8.97 -15.95 -16.69
C ALA A 149 9.58 -15.45 -18.00
N ALA A 150 10.58 -14.58 -17.95
CA ALA A 150 11.29 -14.08 -19.13
C ALA A 150 12.16 -15.16 -19.78
N ALA A 151 12.81 -16.04 -19.01
CA ALA A 151 13.63 -17.13 -19.53
C ALA A 151 12.80 -18.20 -20.29
N ASN A 152 11.57 -18.47 -19.85
CA ASN A 152 10.68 -19.41 -20.53
C ASN A 152 10.15 -18.87 -21.87
N TRP A 153 10.09 -17.55 -22.07
CA TRP A 153 9.77 -16.95 -23.35
C TRP A 153 10.85 -17.20 -24.41
N SER A 154 12.12 -17.11 -24.02
CA SER A 154 13.23 -17.31 -24.95
C SER A 154 13.45 -18.77 -25.40
N HIS A 155 12.86 -19.74 -24.70
CA HIS A 155 12.95 -21.17 -25.01
C HIS A 155 11.71 -21.73 -25.73
N GLY A 156 10.62 -20.98 -25.83
CA GLY A 156 9.39 -21.40 -26.51
C GLY A 156 9.33 -21.05 -28.01
N GLU A 157 10.34 -20.35 -28.54
CA GLU A 157 10.43 -19.94 -29.95
C GLU A 157 11.47 -20.77 -30.76
N LYS A 158 11.81 -21.97 -30.29
CA LYS A 158 12.67 -22.88 -31.07
C LYS A 158 11.97 -24.18 -31.41
#